data_95f285af52da1fe9df57414b21cb67a4
#
_entry.id   95f285af52da1fe9df57414b21cb67a4
#
_cell.length_a   1.000
_cell.length_b   1.000
_cell.length_c   1.000
_cell.angle_alpha   90.00
_cell.angle_beta   90.00
_cell.angle_gamma   90.00
#
_symmetry.space_group_name_H-M   'P 1'
#
loop_
_entity.id
_entity.type
_entity.pdbx_description
1 polymer ?
#
loop_
_entity_poly.entity_id
_entity_poly.type
_entity_poly.pdbx_seq_one_letter_code
_entity_poly.pdbx_strand_id
1 'polypeptide(L)'
;MAENRMIGDYPVIGIRPTIDGRRGPLKVRESLEAQTMGMAKNAAKLFEENLRYSNGEPVKVVIADTTIGRVAEAAACADKFRREGVDITLTVTPCWCYGSETMDMDKNTIKAVWGFNGTERPGAVYLAAVLAAHAQKGLPAFGIYGKDVQEADAEEIPEDVKGKLLRFGRAAIAAATMRGKSYLQIGAVTMGIAGSIVNCEFIEEYLGMRVESVDEVEIIRRMSEGIYDHEEFERALSWTESHCREGWDKNPDFVKRNDEQKQRDWEFVVKMMCIIKDLMNGNKNLPEGREEEAVGHN
;
A
#
# COMPACT_ATOMS: atom_id res chain seq x y z
N MET A 1 0.89 -1.93 -27.00
CA MET A 1 1.30 -1.64 -25.61
C MET A 1 1.11 -2.91 -24.84
N ALA A 2 2.16 -3.44 -24.24
CA ALA A 2 1.98 -4.54 -23.30
C ALA A 2 1.04 -4.06 -22.20
N GLU A 3 -0.06 -4.76 -21.97
CA GLU A 3 -0.85 -4.54 -20.78
C GLU A 3 0.08 -4.75 -19.58
N ASN A 4 0.39 -3.65 -18.92
CA ASN A 4 1.22 -3.70 -17.75
C ASN A 4 0.40 -4.43 -16.66
N ARG A 5 0.80 -5.64 -16.29
CA ARG A 5 0.16 -6.38 -15.18
C ARG A 5 0.20 -5.62 -13.85
N MET A 6 1.04 -4.57 -13.79
CA MET A 6 1.06 -3.62 -12.67
C MET A 6 -0.13 -2.64 -12.69
N ILE A 7 -0.87 -2.56 -13.80
CA ILE A 7 -2.14 -1.83 -13.90
C ILE A 7 -3.25 -2.85 -13.57
N GLY A 8 -3.29 -3.26 -12.32
CA GLY A 8 -4.39 -4.01 -11.76
C GLY A 8 -5.39 -3.10 -11.07
N ASP A 9 -6.33 -3.67 -10.38
CA ASP A 9 -7.26 -2.94 -9.54
C ASP A 9 -6.47 -2.19 -8.46
N TYR A 10 -6.56 -0.87 -8.50
CA TYR A 10 -5.93 -0.03 -7.49
C TYR A 10 -6.75 -0.05 -6.20
N PRO A 11 -6.08 0.01 -5.02
CA PRO A 11 -6.77 -0.04 -3.74
C PRO A 11 -7.78 1.09 -3.57
N VAL A 12 -8.97 0.77 -3.08
CA VAL A 12 -10.04 1.72 -2.83
C VAL A 12 -10.11 2.04 -1.34
N ILE A 13 -10.23 3.33 -1.00
CA ILE A 13 -10.43 3.78 0.38
C ILE A 13 -11.92 3.92 0.66
N GLY A 14 -12.42 3.23 1.69
CA GLY A 14 -13.76 3.37 2.20
C GLY A 14 -13.82 4.22 3.47
N ILE A 15 -14.72 5.18 3.52
CA ILE A 15 -14.90 6.00 4.73
C ILE A 15 -16.21 5.62 5.42
N ARG A 16 -16.10 5.29 6.70
CA ARG A 16 -17.18 4.85 7.59
C ARG A 16 -17.52 5.97 8.59
N PRO A 17 -18.51 6.83 8.33
CA PRO A 17 -18.97 7.83 9.28
C PRO A 17 -19.78 7.16 10.40
N THR A 18 -19.19 6.96 11.58
CA THR A 18 -19.89 6.34 12.72
C THR A 18 -20.46 7.39 13.66
N ILE A 19 -21.60 7.11 14.24
CA ILE A 19 -22.38 8.06 15.01
C ILE A 19 -23.07 7.36 16.20
N ASP A 20 -23.40 8.11 17.24
CA ASP A 20 -24.30 7.64 18.27
C ASP A 20 -25.70 7.40 17.69
N GLY A 21 -26.13 6.15 17.67
CA GLY A 21 -27.40 5.75 17.06
C GLY A 21 -28.65 6.07 17.88
N ARG A 22 -28.50 6.71 19.05
CA ARG A 22 -29.65 7.02 19.92
C ARG A 22 -30.49 8.14 19.34
N ARG A 23 -31.78 7.87 19.22
CA ARG A 23 -32.83 8.81 18.85
C ARG A 23 -33.69 9.08 20.07
N GLY A 24 -34.63 9.95 19.96
CA GLY A 24 -35.60 10.24 21.00
C GLY A 24 -35.47 11.64 21.60
N PRO A 25 -35.85 11.86 22.87
CA PRO A 25 -35.98 13.25 23.36
C PRO A 25 -34.71 14.08 23.30
N LEU A 26 -33.55 13.43 23.40
CA LEU A 26 -32.26 14.11 23.37
C LEU A 26 -31.75 14.40 21.95
N LYS A 27 -32.34 13.80 20.91
CA LYS A 27 -31.97 13.98 19.48
C LYS A 27 -30.46 13.91 19.24
N VAL A 28 -29.76 13.01 19.92
CA VAL A 28 -28.29 12.93 19.88
C VAL A 28 -27.80 12.67 18.45
N ARG A 29 -28.40 11.70 17.78
CA ARG A 29 -28.05 11.37 16.39
C ARG A 29 -28.29 12.55 15.48
N GLU A 30 -29.48 13.13 15.52
CA GLU A 30 -29.90 14.22 14.66
C GLU A 30 -29.00 15.45 14.79
N SER A 31 -28.48 15.71 15.99
CA SER A 31 -27.58 16.85 16.25
C SER A 31 -26.14 16.65 15.71
N LEU A 32 -25.76 15.42 15.36
CA LEU A 32 -24.40 15.09 14.91
C LEU A 32 -24.32 14.65 13.44
N GLU A 33 -25.44 14.32 12.83
CA GLU A 33 -25.47 13.64 11.54
C GLU A 33 -24.78 14.45 10.43
N ALA A 34 -25.08 15.74 10.36
CA ALA A 34 -24.48 16.64 9.39
C ALA A 34 -22.96 16.76 9.58
N GLN A 35 -22.49 16.95 10.80
CA GLN A 35 -21.07 17.03 11.12
C GLN A 35 -20.33 15.72 10.80
N THR A 36 -20.89 14.57 11.21
CA THR A 36 -20.26 13.26 10.97
C THR A 36 -20.09 12.99 9.47
N MET A 37 -21.12 13.25 8.67
CA MET A 37 -21.04 13.09 7.23
C MET A 37 -20.13 14.15 6.60
N GLY A 38 -20.13 15.38 7.09
CA GLY A 38 -19.23 16.45 6.67
C GLY A 38 -17.76 16.06 6.86
N MET A 39 -17.41 15.54 8.03
CA MET A 39 -16.05 15.05 8.32
C MET A 39 -15.64 13.91 7.35
N ALA A 40 -16.54 12.99 7.07
CA ALA A 40 -16.27 11.91 6.11
C ALA A 40 -16.01 12.44 4.70
N LYS A 41 -16.81 13.42 4.25
CA LYS A 41 -16.62 14.07 2.94
C LYS A 41 -15.31 14.87 2.87
N ASN A 42 -14.96 15.58 3.94
CA ASN A 42 -13.70 16.33 4.00
C ASN A 42 -12.49 15.42 4.00
N ALA A 43 -12.56 14.26 4.69
CA ALA A 43 -11.50 13.26 4.64
C ALA A 43 -11.38 12.62 3.23
N ALA A 44 -12.51 12.36 2.55
CA ALA A 44 -12.49 11.87 1.18
C ALA A 44 -11.81 12.87 0.25
N LYS A 45 -12.24 14.14 0.29
CA LYS A 45 -11.64 15.20 -0.49
C LYS A 45 -10.14 15.35 -0.22
N LEU A 46 -9.72 15.29 1.05
CA LEU A 46 -8.30 15.34 1.43
C LEU A 46 -7.51 14.22 0.75
N PHE A 47 -8.02 12.99 0.72
CA PHE A 47 -7.35 11.88 0.07
C PHE A 47 -7.32 12.03 -1.45
N GLU A 48 -8.43 12.34 -2.09
CA GLU A 48 -8.53 12.51 -3.55
C GLU A 48 -7.65 13.65 -4.08
N GLU A 49 -7.51 14.73 -3.33
CA GLU A 49 -6.67 15.87 -3.72
C GLU A 49 -5.16 15.60 -3.55
N ASN A 50 -4.76 14.82 -2.53
CA ASN A 50 -3.37 14.70 -2.09
C ASN A 50 -2.73 13.34 -2.29
N LEU A 51 -3.50 12.29 -2.61
CA LEU A 51 -2.98 10.95 -2.84
C LEU A 51 -3.12 10.56 -4.30
N ARG A 52 -2.12 9.84 -4.79
CA ARG A 52 -2.08 9.37 -6.17
C ARG A 52 -1.66 7.90 -6.20
N TYR A 53 -2.19 7.17 -7.15
CA TYR A 53 -1.68 5.87 -7.53
C TYR A 53 -0.36 5.99 -8.30
N SER A 54 0.30 4.87 -8.55
CA SER A 54 1.56 4.83 -9.32
C SER A 54 1.42 5.34 -10.76
N ASN A 55 0.22 5.30 -11.33
CA ASN A 55 -0.09 5.86 -12.65
C ASN A 55 -0.37 7.37 -12.65
N GLY A 56 -0.34 8.02 -11.48
CA GLY A 56 -0.61 9.45 -11.31
C GLY A 56 -2.08 9.83 -11.11
N GLU A 57 -3.02 8.89 -11.25
CA GLU A 57 -4.44 9.16 -11.02
C GLU A 57 -4.76 9.37 -9.55
N PRO A 58 -5.78 10.20 -9.22
CA PRO A 58 -6.27 10.36 -7.87
C PRO A 58 -6.77 9.03 -7.29
N VAL A 59 -6.57 8.85 -6.00
CA VAL A 59 -7.06 7.65 -5.29
C VAL A 59 -8.60 7.67 -5.25
N LYS A 60 -9.21 6.52 -5.57
CA LYS A 60 -10.67 6.35 -5.45
C LYS A 60 -11.08 6.28 -3.99
N VAL A 61 -12.06 7.09 -3.61
CA VAL A 61 -12.65 7.08 -2.27
C VAL A 61 -14.15 6.81 -2.34
N VAL A 62 -14.63 5.95 -1.46
CA VAL A 62 -16.05 5.58 -1.34
C VAL A 62 -16.52 5.89 0.08
N ILE A 63 -17.62 6.60 0.23
CA ILE A 63 -18.21 6.90 1.54
C ILE A 63 -19.46 6.04 1.72
N ALA A 64 -19.73 5.56 2.93
CA ALA A 64 -21.01 4.92 3.25
C ALA A 64 -22.20 5.86 2.94
N ASP A 65 -23.32 5.31 2.47
CA ASP A 65 -24.47 6.11 2.03
C ASP A 65 -25.15 6.86 3.18
N THR A 66 -25.03 6.34 4.39
CA THR A 66 -25.56 6.92 5.62
C THR A 66 -24.54 6.88 6.73
N THR A 67 -24.75 7.67 7.77
CA THR A 67 -24.04 7.51 9.03
C THR A 67 -24.37 6.17 9.69
N ILE A 68 -23.39 5.57 10.37
CA ILE A 68 -23.46 4.22 10.92
C ILE A 68 -23.64 4.33 12.46
N GLY A 69 -24.86 4.15 12.93
CA GLY A 69 -25.16 4.12 14.35
C GLY A 69 -25.96 2.89 14.76
N ARG A 70 -26.18 1.94 13.82
CA ARG A 70 -26.92 0.69 14.04
C ARG A 70 -26.41 -0.42 13.15
N VAL A 71 -26.70 -1.66 13.54
CA VAL A 71 -26.24 -2.88 12.85
C VAL A 71 -26.68 -2.93 11.38
N ALA A 72 -27.90 -2.54 11.05
CA ALA A 72 -28.39 -2.54 9.66
C ALA A 72 -27.60 -1.56 8.76
N GLU A 73 -27.24 -0.40 9.29
CA GLU A 73 -26.43 0.60 8.58
C GLU A 73 -24.99 0.09 8.39
N ALA A 74 -24.42 -0.57 9.40
CA ALA A 74 -23.12 -1.22 9.30
C ALA A 74 -23.12 -2.34 8.24
N ALA A 75 -24.17 -3.15 8.18
CA ALA A 75 -24.32 -4.20 7.17
C ALA A 75 -24.44 -3.61 5.76
N ALA A 76 -25.24 -2.56 5.58
CA ALA A 76 -25.37 -1.87 4.29
C ALA A 76 -24.02 -1.25 3.83
N CYS A 77 -23.27 -0.66 4.76
CA CYS A 77 -21.92 -0.14 4.49
C CYS A 77 -20.97 -1.27 4.06
N ALA A 78 -20.96 -2.39 4.77
CA ALA A 78 -20.12 -3.54 4.44
C ALA A 78 -20.45 -4.11 3.07
N ASP A 79 -21.73 -4.21 2.71
CA ASP A 79 -22.17 -4.66 1.39
C ASP A 79 -21.77 -3.70 0.27
N LYS A 80 -21.90 -2.39 0.50
CA LYS A 80 -21.42 -1.39 -0.46
C LYS A 80 -19.92 -1.51 -0.66
N PHE A 81 -19.15 -1.54 0.42
CA PHE A 81 -17.69 -1.59 0.35
C PHE A 81 -17.18 -2.85 -0.35
N ARG A 82 -17.81 -3.98 -0.12
CA ARG A 82 -17.48 -5.23 -0.84
C ARG A 82 -17.70 -5.10 -2.34
N ARG A 83 -18.82 -4.50 -2.76
CA ARG A 83 -19.14 -4.28 -4.20
C ARG A 83 -18.20 -3.28 -4.86
N GLU A 84 -17.73 -2.29 -4.10
CA GLU A 84 -16.82 -1.26 -4.58
C GLU A 84 -15.34 -1.66 -4.49
N GLY A 85 -15.03 -2.86 -3.98
CA GLY A 85 -13.66 -3.35 -3.85
C GLY A 85 -12.83 -2.54 -2.86
N VAL A 86 -13.40 -2.17 -1.70
CA VAL A 86 -12.69 -1.39 -0.69
C VAL A 86 -11.65 -2.25 0.03
N ASP A 87 -10.40 -1.82 0.00
CA ASP A 87 -9.25 -2.47 0.66
C ASP A 87 -8.78 -1.76 1.92
N ILE A 88 -9.10 -0.49 2.04
CA ILE A 88 -8.65 0.39 3.12
C ILE A 88 -9.86 1.08 3.73
N THR A 89 -9.98 1.09 5.05
CA THR A 89 -11.09 1.79 5.69
C THR A 89 -10.61 2.86 6.67
N LEU A 90 -11.28 4.01 6.64
CA LEU A 90 -11.19 5.04 7.64
C LEU A 90 -12.55 5.17 8.34
N THR A 91 -12.62 4.80 9.61
CA THR A 91 -13.77 5.10 10.45
C THR A 91 -13.61 6.50 11.04
N VAL A 92 -14.60 7.35 10.83
CA VAL A 92 -14.65 8.72 11.38
C VAL A 92 -15.69 8.74 12.49
N THR A 93 -15.32 9.16 13.70
CA THR A 93 -16.23 9.20 14.84
C THR A 93 -16.10 10.51 15.62
N PRO A 94 -17.16 11.37 15.61
CA PRO A 94 -17.14 12.63 16.35
C PRO A 94 -17.47 12.46 17.83
N CYS A 95 -18.01 11.32 18.23
CA CYS A 95 -18.55 11.12 19.56
C CYS A 95 -18.38 9.68 20.05
N TRP A 96 -18.78 9.44 21.28
CA TRP A 96 -18.96 8.10 21.80
C TRP A 96 -20.07 7.38 21.02
N CYS A 97 -19.74 6.23 20.46
CA CYS A 97 -20.67 5.37 19.74
C CYS A 97 -20.87 4.05 20.51
N TYR A 98 -21.89 3.30 20.16
CA TYR A 98 -22.22 2.04 20.83
C TYR A 98 -22.22 0.88 19.84
N GLY A 99 -21.87 -0.28 20.36
CA GLY A 99 -22.00 -1.53 19.65
C GLY A 99 -20.89 -1.85 18.66
N SER A 100 -20.97 -3.05 18.12
CA SER A 100 -20.01 -3.57 17.13
C SER A 100 -20.16 -2.94 15.75
N GLU A 101 -21.24 -2.24 15.49
CA GLU A 101 -21.50 -1.51 14.25
C GLU A 101 -20.46 -0.43 13.94
N THR A 102 -19.79 0.07 14.97
CA THR A 102 -18.73 1.07 14.81
C THR A 102 -17.40 0.47 14.36
N MET A 103 -17.25 -0.84 14.44
CA MET A 103 -16.06 -1.56 14.00
C MET A 103 -16.15 -1.94 12.51
N ASP A 104 -15.03 -1.86 11.85
CA ASP A 104 -14.88 -2.55 10.58
C ASP A 104 -14.50 -4.01 10.83
N MET A 105 -15.42 -4.92 10.55
CA MET A 105 -15.30 -6.36 10.81
C MET A 105 -14.64 -7.13 9.67
N ASP A 106 -14.34 -6.49 8.54
CA ASP A 106 -13.66 -7.15 7.44
C ASP A 106 -12.21 -7.47 7.83
N LYS A 107 -11.78 -8.71 7.68
CA LYS A 107 -10.42 -9.15 8.03
C LYS A 107 -9.37 -8.65 7.05
N ASN A 108 -9.78 -8.33 5.83
CA ASN A 108 -8.89 -8.04 4.72
C ASN A 108 -8.63 -6.54 4.53
N THR A 109 -9.40 -5.66 5.15
CA THR A 109 -9.17 -4.22 5.03
C THR A 109 -8.08 -3.73 5.98
N ILE A 110 -7.29 -2.75 5.51
CA ILE A 110 -6.35 -1.99 6.34
C ILE A 110 -7.12 -0.86 7.00
N LYS A 111 -7.12 -0.78 8.34
CA LYS A 111 -8.07 0.03 9.09
C LYS A 111 -7.41 1.19 9.84
N ALA A 112 -8.05 2.34 9.81
CA ALA A 112 -7.81 3.42 10.77
C ALA A 112 -9.13 3.93 11.35
N VAL A 113 -9.02 4.51 12.53
CA VAL A 113 -10.13 5.21 13.19
C VAL A 113 -9.66 6.61 13.54
N TRP A 114 -10.37 7.61 13.05
CA TRP A 114 -10.19 9.00 13.44
C TRP A 114 -11.23 9.39 14.48
N GLY A 115 -10.78 9.58 15.71
CA GLY A 115 -11.58 10.10 16.81
C GLY A 115 -11.46 11.62 16.90
N PHE A 116 -12.59 12.30 16.85
CA PHE A 116 -12.67 13.75 16.95
C PHE A 116 -12.32 14.19 18.39
N ASN A 117 -11.42 15.14 18.54
CA ASN A 117 -11.00 15.62 19.86
C ASN A 117 -11.93 16.75 20.33
N GLY A 118 -13.15 16.40 20.77
CA GLY A 118 -14.16 17.33 21.26
C GLY A 118 -14.30 17.35 22.77
N THR A 119 -14.77 18.44 23.35
CA THR A 119 -15.00 18.59 24.79
C THR A 119 -16.30 17.95 25.25
N GLU A 120 -17.38 18.16 24.51
CA GLU A 120 -18.72 17.66 24.89
C GLU A 120 -18.99 16.24 24.40
N ARG A 121 -18.30 15.82 23.35
CA ARG A 121 -18.57 14.59 22.61
C ARG A 121 -17.24 13.91 22.26
N PRO A 122 -16.71 13.10 23.15
CA PRO A 122 -15.33 12.67 23.09
C PRO A 122 -15.11 11.50 22.10
N GLY A 123 -15.09 11.77 20.83
CA GLY A 123 -14.70 10.80 19.81
C GLY A 123 -13.30 10.25 20.02
N ALA A 124 -12.36 11.09 20.48
CA ALA A 124 -11.02 10.66 20.83
C ALA A 124 -10.99 9.70 22.04
N VAL A 125 -11.91 9.83 23.00
CA VAL A 125 -12.06 8.88 24.10
C VAL A 125 -12.65 7.56 23.61
N TYR A 126 -13.64 7.62 22.72
CA TYR A 126 -14.20 6.43 22.09
C TYR A 126 -13.17 5.69 21.22
N LEU A 127 -12.24 6.41 20.63
CA LEU A 127 -11.13 5.84 19.85
C LEU A 127 -10.39 4.75 20.62
N ALA A 128 -10.05 4.98 21.90
CA ALA A 128 -9.37 3.98 22.72
C ALA A 128 -10.19 2.70 22.88
N ALA A 129 -11.51 2.83 23.10
CA ALA A 129 -12.41 1.70 23.25
C ALA A 129 -12.55 0.89 21.96
N VAL A 130 -12.71 1.55 20.81
CA VAL A 130 -12.88 0.86 19.53
C VAL A 130 -11.58 0.20 19.06
N LEU A 131 -10.42 0.80 19.32
CA LEU A 131 -9.13 0.17 19.04
C LEU A 131 -8.90 -1.09 19.90
N ALA A 132 -9.25 -1.03 21.18
CA ALA A 132 -9.20 -2.20 22.07
C ALA A 132 -10.13 -3.31 21.56
N ALA A 133 -11.35 -2.96 21.12
CA ALA A 133 -12.29 -3.92 20.56
C ALA A 133 -11.79 -4.56 19.26
N HIS A 134 -11.16 -3.79 18.36
CA HIS A 134 -10.50 -4.33 17.17
C HIS A 134 -9.36 -5.28 17.54
N ALA A 135 -8.48 -4.89 18.47
CA ALA A 135 -7.36 -5.72 18.92
C ALA A 135 -7.84 -7.05 19.53
N GLN A 136 -8.91 -7.03 20.33
CA GLN A 136 -9.52 -8.21 20.93
C GLN A 136 -10.01 -9.24 19.88
N LYS A 137 -10.38 -8.76 18.69
CA LYS A 137 -10.89 -9.59 17.60
C LYS A 137 -9.83 -9.95 16.57
N GLY A 138 -8.55 -9.59 16.80
CA GLY A 138 -7.48 -9.81 15.84
C GLY A 138 -7.61 -8.97 14.58
N LEU A 139 -8.24 -7.80 14.66
CA LEU A 139 -8.48 -6.87 13.57
C LEU A 139 -7.70 -5.57 13.83
N PRO A 140 -6.37 -5.53 13.60
CA PRO A 140 -5.56 -4.36 13.95
C PRO A 140 -6.07 -3.10 13.24
N ALA A 141 -6.15 -2.00 13.97
CA ALA A 141 -6.55 -0.70 13.46
C ALA A 141 -5.64 0.41 14.01
N PHE A 142 -5.40 1.44 13.19
CA PHE A 142 -4.57 2.59 13.56
C PHE A 142 -5.43 3.72 14.11
N GLY A 143 -4.99 4.30 15.25
CA GLY A 143 -5.69 5.43 15.88
C GLY A 143 -5.18 6.78 15.37
N ILE A 144 -6.10 7.68 15.06
CA ILE A 144 -5.82 9.05 14.65
C ILE A 144 -6.66 10.01 15.49
N TYR A 145 -6.03 11.04 16.05
CA TYR A 145 -6.69 12.15 16.75
C TYR A 145 -5.79 13.39 16.72
N GLY A 146 -6.38 14.57 16.91
CA GLY A 146 -5.70 15.87 16.92
C GLY A 146 -5.20 16.29 18.29
N LYS A 147 -4.31 17.28 18.34
CA LYS A 147 -3.85 17.94 19.56
C LYS A 147 -4.88 18.94 20.08
N ASP A 148 -5.46 19.68 19.15
CA ASP A 148 -6.35 20.76 19.44
C ASP A 148 -7.78 20.26 19.63
N VAL A 149 -8.52 20.93 20.52
CA VAL A 149 -9.92 20.66 20.74
C VAL A 149 -10.72 21.19 19.55
N GLN A 150 -11.61 20.36 19.03
CA GLN A 150 -12.53 20.70 17.97
C GLN A 150 -13.92 20.95 18.57
N GLU A 151 -14.49 22.12 18.29
CA GLU A 151 -15.84 22.44 18.70
C GLU A 151 -16.88 21.61 17.92
N ALA A 152 -18.10 21.53 18.46
CA ALA A 152 -19.15 20.68 17.88
C ALA A 152 -19.57 21.09 16.44
N ASP A 153 -19.33 22.33 16.06
CA ASP A 153 -19.61 22.90 14.74
C ASP A 153 -18.37 23.00 13.84
N ALA A 154 -17.20 22.51 14.31
CA ALA A 154 -15.98 22.54 13.49
C ALA A 154 -16.13 21.69 12.23
N GLU A 155 -15.94 22.31 11.08
CA GLU A 155 -16.05 21.67 9.78
C GLU A 155 -14.66 21.28 9.22
N GLU A 156 -13.62 21.98 9.64
CA GLU A 156 -12.26 21.76 9.10
C GLU A 156 -11.53 20.64 9.83
N ILE A 157 -10.68 19.94 9.06
CA ILE A 157 -9.74 18.96 9.60
C ILE A 157 -8.53 19.71 10.16
N PRO A 158 -8.17 19.55 11.46
CA PRO A 158 -6.95 20.15 12.01
C PRO A 158 -5.69 19.74 11.24
N GLU A 159 -4.71 20.64 11.15
CA GLU A 159 -3.53 20.43 10.30
C GLU A 159 -2.70 19.21 10.71
N ASP A 160 -2.55 18.98 12.01
CA ASP A 160 -1.84 17.79 12.50
C ASP A 160 -2.61 16.49 12.21
N VAL A 161 -3.93 16.54 12.13
CA VAL A 161 -4.77 15.41 11.72
C VAL A 161 -4.66 15.16 10.22
N LYS A 162 -4.66 16.21 9.38
CA LYS A 162 -4.43 16.08 7.93
C LYS A 162 -3.13 15.32 7.65
N GLY A 163 -2.04 15.72 8.33
CA GLY A 163 -0.74 15.04 8.20
C GLY A 163 -0.79 13.55 8.58
N LYS A 164 -1.54 13.20 9.64
CA LYS A 164 -1.71 11.81 10.10
C LYS A 164 -2.57 10.99 9.14
N LEU A 165 -3.67 11.56 8.65
CA LEU A 165 -4.55 10.93 7.64
C LEU A 165 -3.79 10.64 6.35
N LEU A 166 -3.03 11.60 5.83
CA LEU A 166 -2.25 11.43 4.61
C LEU A 166 -1.12 10.41 4.79
N ARG A 167 -0.49 10.35 5.95
CA ARG A 167 0.52 9.33 6.27
C ARG A 167 -0.10 7.94 6.27
N PHE A 168 -1.24 7.78 6.95
CA PHE A 168 -2.00 6.52 6.94
C PHE A 168 -2.39 6.13 5.52
N GLY A 169 -3.00 7.05 4.74
CA GLY A 169 -3.44 6.79 3.38
C GLY A 169 -2.31 6.31 2.47
N ARG A 170 -1.15 6.97 2.50
CA ARG A 170 0.04 6.55 1.71
C ARG A 170 0.52 5.16 2.09
N ALA A 171 0.65 4.88 3.39
CA ALA A 171 1.12 3.58 3.86
C ALA A 171 0.11 2.46 3.53
N ALA A 172 -1.17 2.73 3.72
CA ALA A 172 -2.24 1.77 3.44
C ALA A 172 -2.37 1.46 1.95
N ILE A 173 -2.27 2.46 1.06
CA ILE A 173 -2.26 2.26 -0.39
C ILE A 173 -1.06 1.40 -0.78
N ALA A 174 0.13 1.69 -0.29
CA ALA A 174 1.33 0.90 -0.58
C ALA A 174 1.15 -0.56 -0.16
N ALA A 175 0.69 -0.80 1.07
CA ALA A 175 0.48 -2.16 1.59
C ALA A 175 -0.65 -2.90 0.85
N ALA A 176 -1.77 -2.23 0.55
CA ALA A 176 -2.87 -2.84 -0.19
C ALA A 176 -2.49 -3.14 -1.66
N THR A 177 -1.63 -2.32 -2.26
CA THR A 177 -1.12 -2.55 -3.63
C THR A 177 -0.25 -3.81 -3.73
N MET A 178 0.38 -4.25 -2.65
CA MET A 178 1.18 -5.50 -2.63
C MET A 178 0.30 -6.74 -2.71
N ARG A 179 -0.93 -6.67 -2.21
CA ARG A 179 -1.84 -7.82 -2.13
C ARG A 179 -2.14 -8.40 -3.51
N GLY A 180 -2.02 -9.72 -3.63
CA GLY A 180 -2.25 -10.44 -4.89
C GLY A 180 -1.11 -10.38 -5.89
N LYS A 181 0.01 -9.72 -5.56
CA LYS A 181 1.23 -9.68 -6.38
C LYS A 181 2.20 -10.78 -6.00
N SER A 182 3.19 -11.00 -6.83
CA SER A 182 4.29 -11.92 -6.54
C SER A 182 5.51 -11.20 -5.97
N TYR A 183 6.23 -11.89 -5.12
CA TYR A 183 7.56 -11.52 -4.64
C TYR A 183 8.57 -12.48 -5.30
N LEU A 184 9.40 -11.97 -6.20
CA LEU A 184 10.41 -12.78 -6.85
C LEU A 184 11.64 -12.94 -5.95
N GLN A 185 11.89 -14.17 -5.51
CA GLN A 185 13.11 -14.56 -4.81
C GLN A 185 14.10 -15.13 -5.81
N ILE A 186 15.33 -14.62 -5.83
CA ILE A 186 16.40 -15.11 -6.68
C ILE A 186 17.44 -15.82 -5.80
N GLY A 187 17.69 -17.08 -6.12
CA GLY A 187 18.57 -17.94 -5.33
C GLY A 187 18.03 -18.29 -3.94
N ALA A 188 18.94 -18.61 -3.03
CA ALA A 188 18.63 -18.99 -1.66
C ALA A 188 19.45 -18.17 -0.65
N VAL A 189 20.01 -18.82 0.38
CA VAL A 189 20.85 -18.14 1.38
C VAL A 189 22.24 -17.85 0.80
N THR A 190 22.56 -16.56 0.65
CA THR A 190 23.86 -16.12 0.14
C THR A 190 24.91 -16.15 1.25
N MET A 191 25.98 -16.93 1.06
CA MET A 191 27.12 -17.04 1.99
C MET A 191 26.74 -17.30 3.46
N GLY A 192 25.62 -17.96 3.71
CA GLY A 192 25.14 -18.24 5.07
C GLY A 192 24.58 -17.00 5.81
N ILE A 193 24.28 -15.91 5.12
CA ILE A 193 23.72 -14.70 5.73
C ILE A 193 22.24 -14.91 6.02
N ALA A 194 21.89 -15.07 7.30
CA ALA A 194 20.52 -15.37 7.72
C ALA A 194 19.48 -14.32 7.26
N GLY A 195 19.87 -13.07 7.09
CA GLY A 195 18.98 -12.00 6.61
C GLY A 195 18.56 -12.14 5.14
N SER A 196 19.18 -13.04 4.37
CA SER A 196 18.76 -13.34 2.98
C SER A 196 17.70 -14.45 2.90
N ILE A 197 17.32 -15.05 4.02
CA ILE A 197 16.27 -16.08 4.06
C ILE A 197 14.91 -15.38 4.00
N VAL A 198 14.13 -15.71 2.96
CA VAL A 198 12.75 -15.27 2.85
C VAL A 198 11.83 -16.24 3.57
N ASN A 199 11.01 -15.71 4.47
CA ASN A 199 9.91 -16.46 5.07
C ASN A 199 8.66 -16.30 4.19
N CYS A 200 8.36 -17.29 3.37
CA CYS A 200 7.25 -17.27 2.43
C CYS A 200 5.91 -17.13 3.15
N GLU A 201 5.71 -17.82 4.27
CA GLU A 201 4.47 -17.74 5.05
C GLU A 201 4.24 -16.33 5.59
N PHE A 202 5.31 -15.63 6.03
CA PHE A 202 5.21 -14.24 6.47
C PHE A 202 4.81 -13.31 5.31
N ILE A 203 5.42 -13.48 4.14
CA ILE A 203 5.11 -12.68 2.95
C ILE A 203 3.64 -12.89 2.53
N GLU A 204 3.15 -14.13 2.56
CA GLU A 204 1.78 -14.46 2.22
C GLU A 204 0.77 -13.93 3.25
N GLU A 205 1.04 -14.17 4.54
CA GLU A 205 0.12 -13.81 5.62
C GLU A 205 -0.01 -12.30 5.82
N TYR A 206 1.12 -11.59 5.85
CA TYR A 206 1.13 -10.16 6.21
C TYR A 206 1.08 -9.22 5.01
N LEU A 207 1.62 -9.61 3.87
CA LEU A 207 1.63 -8.77 2.67
C LEU A 207 0.63 -9.24 1.60
N GLY A 208 0.10 -10.45 1.73
CA GLY A 208 -0.82 -11.05 0.76
C GLY A 208 -0.16 -11.32 -0.60
N MET A 209 1.17 -11.44 -0.63
CA MET A 209 1.96 -11.71 -1.83
C MET A 209 2.30 -13.19 -1.91
N ARG A 210 2.43 -13.72 -3.11
CA ARG A 210 2.98 -15.06 -3.35
C ARG A 210 4.48 -14.98 -3.55
N VAL A 211 5.22 -16.00 -3.13
CA VAL A 211 6.66 -16.07 -3.37
C VAL A 211 6.90 -16.97 -4.58
N GLU A 212 7.51 -16.40 -5.61
CA GLU A 212 8.02 -17.12 -6.77
C GLU A 212 9.54 -17.21 -6.65
N SER A 213 10.10 -18.38 -6.94
CA SER A 213 11.54 -18.61 -6.80
C SER A 213 12.19 -18.91 -8.15
N VAL A 214 13.28 -18.22 -8.43
CA VAL A 214 14.13 -18.43 -9.60
C VAL A 214 15.56 -18.69 -9.15
N ASP A 215 16.19 -19.71 -9.69
CA ASP A 215 17.60 -20.00 -9.40
C ASP A 215 18.53 -19.01 -10.13
N GLU A 216 19.64 -18.65 -9.51
CA GLU A 216 20.65 -17.76 -10.11
C GLU A 216 21.20 -18.32 -11.44
N VAL A 217 21.19 -19.64 -11.63
CA VAL A 217 21.59 -20.31 -12.86
C VAL A 217 20.75 -19.85 -14.06
N GLU A 218 19.46 -19.50 -13.84
CA GLU A 218 18.61 -18.98 -14.89
C GLU A 218 19.08 -17.61 -15.40
N ILE A 219 19.55 -16.75 -14.50
CA ILE A 219 20.13 -15.45 -14.91
C ILE A 219 21.38 -15.68 -15.76
N ILE A 220 22.26 -16.58 -15.33
CA ILE A 220 23.49 -16.90 -16.07
C ILE A 220 23.18 -17.54 -17.42
N ARG A 221 22.19 -18.45 -17.48
CA ARG A 221 21.72 -19.05 -18.73
C ARG A 221 21.24 -17.98 -19.71
N ARG A 222 20.31 -17.11 -19.26
CA ARG A 222 19.79 -16.01 -20.09
C ARG A 222 20.91 -15.09 -20.57
N MET A 223 21.84 -14.77 -19.71
CA MET A 223 23.00 -13.95 -20.06
C MET A 223 23.88 -14.59 -21.12
N SER A 224 24.19 -15.88 -20.97
CA SER A 224 25.05 -16.62 -21.91
C SER A 224 24.38 -16.90 -23.26
N GLU A 225 23.06 -17.08 -23.28
CA GLU A 225 22.29 -17.32 -24.49
C GLU A 225 21.74 -16.03 -25.13
N GLY A 226 22.02 -14.87 -24.55
CA GLY A 226 21.57 -13.56 -25.07
C GLY A 226 20.07 -13.33 -24.92
N ILE A 227 19.41 -13.92 -23.91
CA ILE A 227 17.96 -13.83 -23.69
C ILE A 227 17.64 -12.60 -22.84
N TYR A 228 17.71 -11.44 -23.43
CA TYR A 228 17.34 -10.14 -22.86
C TYR A 228 17.09 -9.15 -24.01
N ASP A 229 16.43 -8.02 -23.73
CA ASP A 229 16.25 -6.94 -24.69
C ASP A 229 17.58 -6.22 -24.93
N HIS A 230 18.19 -6.47 -26.09
CA HIS A 230 19.49 -5.90 -26.47
C HIS A 230 19.44 -4.37 -26.60
N GLU A 231 18.34 -3.82 -27.13
CA GLU A 231 18.21 -2.37 -27.26
C GLU A 231 18.05 -1.71 -25.87
N GLU A 232 17.32 -2.34 -24.98
CA GLU A 232 17.22 -1.86 -23.60
C GLU A 232 18.56 -1.93 -22.88
N PHE A 233 19.30 -3.02 -23.07
CA PHE A 233 20.64 -3.16 -22.50
C PHE A 233 21.56 -2.02 -22.95
N GLU A 234 21.64 -1.72 -24.24
CA GLU A 234 22.48 -0.63 -24.76
C GLU A 234 22.07 0.74 -24.18
N ARG A 235 20.78 1.01 -24.11
CA ARG A 235 20.28 2.24 -23.49
C ARG A 235 20.62 2.33 -22.01
N ALA A 236 20.45 1.23 -21.27
CA ALA A 236 20.75 1.15 -19.85
C ALA A 236 22.26 1.29 -19.59
N LEU A 237 23.10 0.65 -20.38
CA LEU A 237 24.56 0.76 -20.28
C LEU A 237 25.01 2.19 -20.50
N SER A 238 24.61 2.83 -21.59
CA SER A 238 24.93 4.23 -21.90
C SER A 238 24.44 5.19 -20.79
N TRP A 239 23.24 4.94 -20.25
CA TRP A 239 22.72 5.75 -19.15
C TRP A 239 23.57 5.60 -17.89
N THR A 240 23.92 4.38 -17.52
CA THR A 240 24.72 4.13 -16.31
C THR A 240 26.13 4.68 -16.43
N GLU A 241 26.79 4.56 -17.59
CA GLU A 241 28.11 5.12 -17.85
C GLU A 241 28.13 6.67 -17.73
N SER A 242 27.03 7.31 -18.12
CA SER A 242 26.92 8.78 -18.05
C SER A 242 26.50 9.33 -16.67
N HIS A 243 25.77 8.54 -15.88
CA HIS A 243 25.15 9.01 -14.61
C HIS A 243 25.79 8.42 -13.35
N CYS A 244 26.41 7.25 -13.44
CA CYS A 244 27.07 6.62 -12.32
C CYS A 244 28.55 7.03 -12.26
N ARG A 245 29.09 7.09 -11.06
CA ARG A 245 30.49 7.41 -10.83
C ARG A 245 31.16 6.26 -10.13
N GLU A 246 32.39 5.94 -10.55
CA GLU A 246 33.22 5.02 -9.80
C GLU A 246 33.51 5.58 -8.40
N GLY A 247 33.41 4.70 -7.41
CA GLY A 247 33.90 4.99 -6.08
C GLY A 247 35.41 4.86 -5.99
N TRP A 248 35.94 5.18 -4.82
CA TRP A 248 37.35 4.95 -4.55
C TRP A 248 37.58 3.52 -4.09
N ASP A 249 38.36 2.76 -4.86
CA ASP A 249 38.78 1.41 -4.50
C ASP A 249 39.97 1.48 -3.51
N LYS A 250 39.74 1.06 -2.27
CA LYS A 250 40.75 1.00 -1.18
C LYS A 250 41.52 -0.30 -1.15
N ASN A 251 41.26 -1.24 -2.04
CA ASN A 251 41.98 -2.49 -2.10
C ASN A 251 43.46 -2.29 -2.47
N PRO A 252 44.32 -3.24 -2.11
CA PRO A 252 45.70 -3.26 -2.63
C PRO A 252 45.74 -3.35 -4.14
N ASP A 253 46.73 -2.76 -4.77
CA ASP A 253 46.83 -2.66 -6.25
C ASP A 253 46.78 -4.01 -6.98
N PHE A 254 47.28 -5.09 -6.34
CA PHE A 254 47.28 -6.41 -6.95
C PHE A 254 45.88 -7.08 -7.09
N VAL A 255 44.88 -6.54 -6.41
CA VAL A 255 43.47 -7.02 -6.51
C VAL A 255 42.54 -6.02 -7.19
N LYS A 256 43.04 -4.80 -7.48
CA LYS A 256 42.24 -3.80 -8.19
C LYS A 256 41.93 -4.26 -9.60
N ARG A 257 40.71 -3.96 -10.06
CA ARG A 257 40.29 -4.19 -11.43
C ARG A 257 40.96 -3.15 -12.36
N ASN A 258 41.45 -3.62 -13.50
CA ASN A 258 41.82 -2.73 -14.60
C ASN A 258 40.58 -2.24 -15.36
N ASP A 259 40.74 -1.27 -16.25
CA ASP A 259 39.62 -0.65 -16.95
C ASP A 259 38.81 -1.66 -17.81
N GLU A 260 39.47 -2.60 -18.44
CA GLU A 260 38.83 -3.65 -19.24
C GLU A 260 38.01 -4.61 -18.33
N GLN A 261 38.51 -4.94 -17.16
CA GLN A 261 37.79 -5.75 -16.17
C GLN A 261 36.57 -4.99 -15.61
N LYS A 262 36.73 -3.70 -15.32
CA LYS A 262 35.65 -2.83 -14.86
C LYS A 262 34.54 -2.73 -15.89
N GLN A 263 34.88 -2.57 -17.17
CA GLN A 263 33.90 -2.51 -18.24
C GLN A 263 33.10 -3.82 -18.33
N ARG A 264 33.77 -4.96 -18.27
CA ARG A 264 33.10 -6.28 -18.26
C ARG A 264 32.20 -6.45 -17.04
N ASP A 265 32.66 -6.05 -15.85
CA ASP A 265 31.87 -6.10 -14.62
C ASP A 265 30.63 -5.18 -14.73
N TRP A 266 30.79 -4.03 -15.37
CA TRP A 266 29.73 -3.06 -15.61
C TRP A 266 28.64 -3.61 -16.55
N GLU A 267 29.04 -4.13 -17.69
CA GLU A 267 28.14 -4.80 -18.63
C GLU A 267 27.42 -5.98 -18.00
N PHE A 268 28.12 -6.79 -17.21
CA PHE A 268 27.53 -7.92 -16.48
C PHE A 268 26.42 -7.47 -15.53
N VAL A 269 26.64 -6.43 -14.75
CA VAL A 269 25.64 -5.91 -13.78
C VAL A 269 24.42 -5.34 -14.52
N VAL A 270 24.63 -4.62 -15.63
CA VAL A 270 23.53 -4.05 -16.41
C VAL A 270 22.71 -5.15 -17.11
N LYS A 271 23.36 -6.18 -17.67
CA LYS A 271 22.67 -7.36 -18.24
C LYS A 271 21.84 -8.08 -17.17
N MET A 272 22.42 -8.30 -16.01
CA MET A 272 21.72 -8.93 -14.90
C MET A 272 20.48 -8.14 -14.48
N MET A 273 20.57 -6.81 -14.41
CA MET A 273 19.44 -5.93 -14.11
C MET A 273 18.32 -6.06 -15.15
N CYS A 274 18.65 -6.05 -16.45
CA CYS A 274 17.67 -6.25 -17.52
C CYS A 274 16.98 -7.61 -17.41
N ILE A 275 17.74 -8.68 -17.20
CA ILE A 275 17.22 -10.04 -17.07
C ILE A 275 16.32 -10.18 -15.84
N ILE A 276 16.72 -9.63 -14.70
CA ILE A 276 15.88 -9.66 -13.49
C ILE A 276 14.56 -8.91 -13.72
N LYS A 277 14.62 -7.75 -14.36
CA LYS A 277 13.42 -7.00 -14.74
C LYS A 277 12.50 -7.81 -15.65
N ASP A 278 13.07 -8.52 -16.62
CA ASP A 278 12.30 -9.36 -17.54
C ASP A 278 11.68 -10.56 -16.82
N LEU A 279 12.41 -11.18 -15.88
CA LEU A 279 11.87 -12.24 -15.03
C LEU A 279 10.70 -11.75 -14.16
N MET A 280 10.77 -10.53 -13.67
CA MET A 280 9.68 -9.96 -12.86
C MET A 280 8.44 -9.61 -13.70
N ASN A 281 8.62 -8.90 -14.79
CA ASN A 281 7.53 -8.24 -15.52
C ASN A 281 7.16 -8.91 -16.84
N GLY A 282 7.99 -9.84 -17.34
CA GLY A 282 7.95 -10.30 -18.71
C GLY A 282 8.50 -9.24 -19.69
N ASN A 283 8.90 -9.70 -20.87
CA ASN A 283 9.39 -8.82 -21.92
C ASN A 283 9.04 -9.39 -23.30
N LYS A 284 8.31 -8.62 -24.12
CA LYS A 284 7.93 -9.02 -25.48
C LYS A 284 9.00 -8.72 -26.53
N ASN A 285 10.05 -7.99 -26.15
CA ASN A 285 11.15 -7.60 -27.04
C ASN A 285 12.36 -8.55 -26.90
N LEU A 286 12.15 -9.76 -26.45
CA LEU A 286 13.18 -10.77 -26.43
C LEU A 286 13.56 -11.16 -27.88
N PRO A 287 14.77 -11.70 -28.10
CA PRO A 287 15.18 -12.18 -29.44
C PRO A 287 14.19 -13.20 -30.00
N GLU A 288 14.13 -13.26 -31.34
CA GLU A 288 13.28 -14.21 -32.07
C GLU A 288 13.54 -15.66 -31.62
N GLY A 289 12.48 -16.43 -31.42
CA GLY A 289 12.54 -17.79 -30.94
C GLY A 289 12.62 -17.92 -29.40
N ARG A 290 12.40 -16.83 -28.66
CA ARG A 290 12.38 -16.80 -27.20
C ARG A 290 11.03 -16.34 -26.60
N GLU A 291 9.95 -16.52 -27.36
CA GLU A 291 8.61 -16.09 -26.97
C GLU A 291 8.09 -16.78 -25.72
N GLU A 292 8.50 -18.05 -25.49
CA GLU A 292 8.13 -18.82 -24.28
C GLU A 292 8.70 -18.20 -22.99
N GLU A 293 9.80 -17.47 -23.12
CA GLU A 293 10.52 -16.86 -22.00
C GLU A 293 10.07 -15.40 -21.77
N ALA A 294 9.11 -14.91 -22.57
CA ALA A 294 8.62 -13.54 -22.47
C ALA A 294 7.65 -13.29 -21.29
N VAL A 295 7.23 -14.35 -20.61
CA VAL A 295 6.30 -14.27 -19.47
C VAL A 295 7.06 -14.00 -18.18
N GLY A 296 6.62 -13.00 -17.42
CA GLY A 296 7.18 -12.71 -16.10
C GLY A 296 6.47 -13.48 -14.98
N HIS A 297 7.06 -13.41 -13.79
CA HIS A 297 6.56 -14.05 -12.57
C HIS A 297 5.56 -13.16 -11.78
N ASN A 298 5.15 -12.00 -12.31
CA ASN A 298 4.17 -11.11 -11.69
C ASN A 298 2.76 -11.28 -12.25
#